data_9dc7d17e5ce3292414170a0f44914cfd
#
_entry.id   9dc7d17e5ce3292414170a0f44914cfd
#
_cell.length_a   1.000
_cell.length_b   1.000
_cell.length_c   1.000
_cell.angle_alpha   90.00
_cell.angle_beta   90.00
_cell.angle_gamma   90.00
#
_symmetry.space_group_name_H-M   'P 1'
#
loop_
_entity.id
_entity.type
_entity.pdbx_description
1 polymer ?
#
loop_
_entity_poly.entity_id
_entity_poly.type
_entity_poly.pdbx_seq_one_letter_code
_entity_poly.pdbx_strand_id
1 'polypeptide(L)'
;LIAGLHRDACSGLLAAGLPLLGALASILIGMGVLWGLTFVLDVYSFILNVISILGLALSIDYGLLLVSRYREEVAIQLDEAGHRDGDLPAGADMKELVRRSVVRTVATAGRTVSFSALTIACSITGLLIIRSPIFKTIAVGAISVSLVAVACTLTLVPAIITLLGGRLVRPSALSRVPGVDRVLRAVGDSSSDHGVFSRLSHRVVAHPWIVMLVIAAVLGLMAAPIGSLRMRTNVVEYMPKDAAVRTGYDILQNDYPALATPTISAPPRTDLDGAAGLVEEIRGMDGVVRASASNLTGHEGMVLISVLMNVDDPVGREAVDAVERIRAQDTGYRFWVGGAAAQQTDLIDSMVERAPWAALIVITAVFVLLFCMTGSLVVPLKALLINGFSLIASLGVTSWLFEHGHLGLPQTPGLQTFIVACLMAFGFGLAMDYEVFLLARINEYWEAGHDNDEAVARGLQRSGRIITSAAVIIIAVFLGFVSGEMISIKEIGVGLAIMVAADATLVRLLLVPATMTVLGHWNWWAPAPLTRLYGHFRQKV
;
A
#
# COMPACT_ATOMS: atom_id res chain seq x y z
N LEU A 1 -30.12 19.34 -30.28
CA LEU A 1 -28.77 19.73 -29.79
C LEU A 1 -28.66 19.57 -28.26
N ILE A 2 -29.61 20.06 -27.47
CA ILE A 2 -29.60 19.97 -26.00
C ILE A 2 -29.70 18.51 -25.51
N ALA A 3 -30.51 17.66 -26.16
CA ALA A 3 -30.63 16.23 -25.86
C ALA A 3 -29.36 15.42 -26.19
N GLY A 4 -28.60 15.83 -27.21
CA GLY A 4 -27.28 15.27 -27.54
C GLY A 4 -26.21 15.64 -26.50
N LEU A 5 -26.16 16.90 -26.08
CA LEU A 5 -25.21 17.37 -25.06
C LEU A 5 -25.41 16.66 -23.71
N HIS A 6 -26.67 16.40 -23.31
CA HIS A 6 -26.98 15.67 -22.08
C HIS A 6 -26.54 14.20 -22.14
N ARG A 7 -26.73 13.52 -23.30
CA ARG A 7 -26.31 12.11 -23.47
C ARG A 7 -24.79 11.95 -23.43
N ASP A 8 -24.05 12.88 -24.03
CA ASP A 8 -22.58 12.80 -24.14
C ASP A 8 -21.89 13.17 -22.81
N ALA A 9 -22.46 14.09 -22.02
CA ALA A 9 -21.99 14.41 -20.67
C ALA A 9 -22.17 13.20 -19.71
N CYS A 10 -23.31 12.50 -19.83
CA CYS A 10 -23.59 11.31 -19.03
C CYS A 10 -22.62 10.13 -19.30
N SER A 11 -22.10 9.97 -20.52
CA SER A 11 -21.20 8.84 -20.85
C SER A 11 -19.85 8.93 -20.12
N GLY A 12 -19.28 10.13 -19.99
CA GLY A 12 -18.04 10.36 -19.23
C GLY A 12 -18.24 10.18 -17.73
N LEU A 13 -19.33 10.71 -17.19
CA LEU A 13 -19.69 10.56 -15.77
C LEU A 13 -20.02 9.10 -15.41
N LEU A 14 -20.72 8.36 -16.29
CA LEU A 14 -21.02 6.95 -16.10
C LEU A 14 -19.75 6.11 -16.06
N ALA A 15 -18.78 6.39 -16.96
CA ALA A 15 -17.52 5.66 -16.98
C ALA A 15 -16.64 5.96 -15.75
N ALA A 16 -16.66 7.21 -15.24
CA ALA A 16 -15.98 7.57 -14.01
C ALA A 16 -16.70 7.04 -12.75
N GLY A 17 -18.02 6.90 -12.80
CA GLY A 17 -18.82 6.37 -11.71
C GLY A 17 -18.69 4.85 -11.50
N LEU A 18 -18.34 4.09 -12.53
CA LEU A 18 -18.18 2.64 -12.43
C LEU A 18 -17.15 2.17 -11.40
N PRO A 19 -15.91 2.70 -11.40
CA PRO A 19 -14.93 2.36 -10.38
C PRO A 19 -15.39 2.75 -8.96
N LEU A 20 -16.09 3.88 -8.82
CA LEU A 20 -16.62 4.33 -7.52
C LEU A 20 -17.72 3.41 -6.99
N LEU A 21 -18.62 2.92 -7.85
CA LEU A 21 -19.62 1.92 -7.46
C LEU A 21 -18.95 0.61 -7.05
N GLY A 22 -17.93 0.17 -7.77
CA GLY A 22 -17.11 -0.97 -7.39
C GLY A 22 -16.44 -0.77 -6.01
N ALA A 23 -15.91 0.41 -5.75
CA ALA A 23 -15.29 0.76 -4.47
C ALA A 23 -16.30 0.76 -3.32
N LEU A 24 -17.47 1.38 -3.51
CA LEU A 24 -18.52 1.37 -2.50
C LEU A 24 -18.97 -0.06 -2.16
N ALA A 25 -19.21 -0.89 -3.18
CA ALA A 25 -19.56 -2.28 -2.98
C ALA A 25 -18.47 -3.06 -2.24
N SER A 26 -17.21 -2.85 -2.61
CA SER A 26 -16.07 -3.53 -1.98
C SER A 26 -15.89 -3.14 -0.51
N ILE A 27 -16.07 -1.87 -0.17
CA ILE A 27 -16.02 -1.39 1.21
C ILE A 27 -17.16 -1.98 2.03
N LEU A 28 -18.40 -1.93 1.52
CA LEU A 28 -19.57 -2.46 2.24
C LEU A 28 -19.45 -3.98 2.48
N ILE A 29 -19.06 -4.74 1.45
CA ILE A 29 -18.86 -6.19 1.59
C ILE A 29 -17.65 -6.46 2.51
N GLY A 30 -16.56 -5.70 2.38
CA GLY A 30 -15.38 -5.79 3.25
C GLY A 30 -15.72 -5.53 4.72
N MET A 31 -16.56 -4.54 5.00
CA MET A 31 -17.07 -4.30 6.35
C MET A 31 -17.98 -5.46 6.85
N GLY A 32 -18.78 -6.05 5.97
CA GLY A 32 -19.56 -7.24 6.29
C GLY A 32 -18.68 -8.44 6.63
N VAL A 33 -17.59 -8.66 5.87
CA VAL A 33 -16.60 -9.69 6.18
C VAL A 33 -15.92 -9.41 7.52
N LEU A 34 -15.54 -8.16 7.77
CA LEU A 34 -14.95 -7.75 9.04
C LEU A 34 -15.89 -8.02 10.22
N TRP A 35 -17.17 -7.68 10.08
CA TRP A 35 -18.18 -8.01 11.09
C TRP A 35 -18.23 -9.52 11.36
N GLY A 36 -18.17 -10.35 10.32
CA GLY A 36 -18.05 -11.80 10.48
C GLY A 36 -16.78 -12.23 11.23
N LEU A 37 -15.66 -11.55 11.01
CA LEU A 37 -14.38 -11.83 11.67
C LEU A 37 -14.38 -11.45 13.16
N THR A 38 -15.24 -10.52 13.64
CA THR A 38 -15.35 -10.18 15.05
C THR A 38 -15.81 -11.35 15.94
N PHE A 39 -16.42 -12.37 15.36
CA PHE A 39 -16.80 -13.60 16.11
C PHE A 39 -15.61 -14.54 16.37
N VAL A 40 -14.47 -14.33 15.71
CA VAL A 40 -13.31 -15.23 15.75
C VAL A 40 -12.03 -14.51 16.20
N LEU A 41 -11.95 -13.20 15.99
CA LEU A 41 -10.77 -12.39 16.26
C LEU A 41 -11.16 -11.11 17.01
N ASP A 42 -10.27 -10.67 17.90
CA ASP A 42 -10.36 -9.34 18.50
C ASP A 42 -10.02 -8.30 17.44
N VAL A 43 -10.98 -7.49 17.06
CA VAL A 43 -10.85 -6.52 15.96
C VAL A 43 -10.56 -5.12 16.51
N TYR A 44 -9.44 -4.56 16.10
CA TYR A 44 -9.07 -3.18 16.42
C TYR A 44 -9.81 -2.20 15.51
N SER A 45 -10.33 -1.11 16.05
CA SER A 45 -11.11 -0.10 15.31
C SER A 45 -10.33 0.52 14.13
N PHE A 46 -9.01 0.59 14.21
CA PHE A 46 -8.16 1.10 13.12
C PHE A 46 -8.33 0.34 11.80
N ILE A 47 -8.72 -0.94 11.83
CA ILE A 47 -8.89 -1.75 10.63
C ILE A 47 -10.00 -1.24 9.71
N LEU A 48 -11.00 -0.54 10.24
CA LEU A 48 -12.04 0.11 9.44
C LEU A 48 -11.43 1.13 8.47
N ASN A 49 -10.43 1.88 8.93
CA ASN A 49 -9.70 2.83 8.11
C ASN A 49 -8.86 2.10 7.04
N VAL A 50 -8.20 1.01 7.40
CA VAL A 50 -7.42 0.19 6.45
C VAL A 50 -8.32 -0.37 5.34
N ILE A 51 -9.48 -0.94 5.69
CA ILE A 51 -10.44 -1.46 4.72
C ILE A 51 -10.94 -0.33 3.80
N SER A 52 -11.23 0.85 4.35
CA SER A 52 -11.69 2.00 3.58
C SER A 52 -10.61 2.49 2.61
N ILE A 53 -9.37 2.67 3.09
CA ILE A 53 -8.24 3.15 2.30
C ILE A 53 -7.91 2.17 1.17
N LEU A 54 -7.70 0.90 1.49
CA LEU A 54 -7.33 -0.12 0.50
C LEU A 54 -8.51 -0.48 -0.41
N GLY A 55 -9.71 -0.62 0.15
CA GLY A 55 -10.91 -0.93 -0.63
C GLY A 55 -11.20 0.13 -1.67
N LEU A 56 -11.08 1.42 -1.30
CA LEU A 56 -11.25 2.53 -2.22
C LEU A 56 -10.15 2.54 -3.30
N ALA A 57 -8.88 2.49 -2.87
CA ALA A 57 -7.75 2.57 -3.78
C ALA A 57 -7.76 1.42 -4.81
N LEU A 58 -7.82 0.17 -4.34
CA LEU A 58 -7.76 -1.01 -5.21
C LEU A 58 -8.97 -1.11 -6.15
N SER A 59 -10.17 -0.83 -5.65
CA SER A 59 -11.38 -0.94 -6.48
C SER A 59 -11.44 0.13 -7.57
N ILE A 60 -10.98 1.36 -7.28
CA ILE A 60 -10.88 2.42 -8.29
C ILE A 60 -9.86 2.02 -9.34
N ASP A 61 -8.70 1.53 -8.93
CA ASP A 61 -7.62 1.17 -9.83
C ASP A 61 -8.01 0.01 -10.76
N TYR A 62 -8.46 -1.08 -10.19
CA TYR A 62 -8.91 -2.24 -10.97
C TYR A 62 -10.10 -1.92 -11.86
N GLY A 63 -11.04 -1.11 -11.36
CA GLY A 63 -12.17 -0.63 -12.15
C GLY A 63 -11.75 0.22 -13.34
N LEU A 64 -10.77 1.13 -13.14
CA LEU A 64 -10.20 1.95 -14.21
C LEU A 64 -9.49 1.10 -15.26
N LEU A 65 -8.71 0.11 -14.83
CA LEU A 65 -8.02 -0.81 -15.73
C LEU A 65 -9.03 -1.57 -16.61
N LEU A 66 -10.10 -2.07 -16.00
CA LEU A 66 -11.13 -2.82 -16.72
C LEU A 66 -11.89 -1.94 -17.73
N VAL A 67 -12.29 -0.73 -17.32
CA VAL A 67 -13.00 0.22 -18.19
C VAL A 67 -12.11 0.68 -19.34
N SER A 68 -10.83 0.93 -19.07
CA SER A 68 -9.85 1.31 -20.10
C SER A 68 -9.67 0.19 -21.12
N ARG A 69 -9.50 -1.05 -20.66
CA ARG A 69 -9.36 -2.22 -21.55
C ARG A 69 -10.62 -2.50 -22.35
N TYR A 70 -11.78 -2.35 -21.73
CA TYR A 70 -13.05 -2.48 -22.44
C TYR A 70 -13.17 -1.51 -23.61
N ARG A 71 -12.78 -0.24 -23.42
CA ARG A 71 -12.77 0.76 -24.49
C ARG A 71 -11.78 0.42 -25.60
N GLU A 72 -10.61 -0.08 -25.23
CA GLU A 72 -9.59 -0.55 -26.19
C GLU A 72 -10.14 -1.72 -27.02
N GLU A 73 -10.75 -2.72 -26.39
CA GLU A 73 -11.33 -3.90 -27.09
C GLU A 73 -12.49 -3.51 -28.02
N VAL A 74 -13.32 -2.55 -27.60
CA VAL A 74 -14.38 -2.03 -28.47
C VAL A 74 -13.79 -1.33 -29.70
N ALA A 75 -12.74 -0.51 -29.52
CA ALA A 75 -12.10 0.18 -30.64
C ALA A 75 -11.48 -0.83 -31.64
N ILE A 76 -10.79 -1.86 -31.13
CA ILE A 76 -10.21 -2.92 -31.96
C ILE A 76 -11.30 -3.65 -32.78
N GLN A 77 -12.43 -4.03 -32.14
CA GLN A 77 -13.49 -4.76 -32.82
C GLN A 77 -14.24 -3.89 -33.85
N LEU A 78 -14.35 -2.57 -33.62
CA LEU A 78 -14.92 -1.65 -34.59
C LEU A 78 -14.02 -1.49 -35.82
N ASP A 79 -12.71 -1.42 -35.61
CA ASP A 79 -11.72 -1.36 -36.70
C ASP A 79 -11.69 -2.65 -37.52
N GLU A 80 -11.68 -3.83 -36.85
CA GLU A 80 -11.80 -5.14 -37.49
C GLU A 80 -13.08 -5.29 -38.33
N ALA A 81 -14.20 -4.64 -37.91
CA ALA A 81 -15.46 -4.65 -38.63
C ALA A 81 -15.54 -3.59 -39.76
N GLY A 82 -14.48 -2.80 -39.97
CA GLY A 82 -14.42 -1.79 -41.01
C GLY A 82 -15.29 -0.55 -40.75
N HIS A 83 -15.72 -0.32 -39.51
CA HIS A 83 -16.47 0.86 -39.13
C HIS A 83 -15.54 2.07 -39.03
N ARG A 84 -15.89 3.16 -39.72
CA ARG A 84 -15.12 4.42 -39.62
C ARG A 84 -15.41 5.13 -38.29
N ASP A 85 -14.47 5.96 -37.85
CA ASP A 85 -14.59 6.76 -36.64
C ASP A 85 -15.98 7.47 -36.56
N GLY A 86 -16.78 7.06 -35.58
CA GLY A 86 -18.11 7.64 -35.31
C GLY A 86 -19.32 6.79 -35.75
N ASP A 87 -19.12 5.74 -36.52
CA ASP A 87 -20.21 4.88 -36.99
C ASP A 87 -20.39 3.69 -36.03
N LEU A 88 -21.31 3.83 -35.09
CA LEU A 88 -21.58 2.81 -34.07
C LEU A 88 -22.72 1.89 -34.52
N PRO A 89 -22.57 0.56 -34.43
CA PRO A 89 -23.65 -0.38 -34.74
C PRO A 89 -24.84 -0.14 -33.80
N ALA A 90 -26.03 -0.53 -34.24
CA ALA A 90 -27.26 -0.33 -33.49
C ALA A 90 -27.96 -1.67 -33.18
N GLY A 91 -28.83 -1.68 -32.18
CA GLY A 91 -29.67 -2.82 -31.89
C GLY A 91 -28.95 -4.08 -31.44
N ALA A 92 -29.14 -5.18 -32.13
CA ALA A 92 -28.58 -6.50 -31.79
C ALA A 92 -27.04 -6.54 -31.95
N ASP A 93 -26.52 -5.87 -33.02
CA ASP A 93 -25.10 -5.84 -33.31
C ASP A 93 -24.30 -5.09 -32.21
N MET A 94 -24.88 -4.01 -31.65
CA MET A 94 -24.31 -3.33 -30.50
C MET A 94 -24.24 -4.24 -29.26
N LYS A 95 -25.29 -5.04 -29.01
CA LYS A 95 -25.28 -5.96 -27.85
C LYS A 95 -24.21 -7.04 -28.00
N GLU A 96 -24.03 -7.56 -29.20
CA GLU A 96 -23.03 -8.59 -29.48
C GLU A 96 -21.63 -8.01 -29.41
N LEU A 97 -21.37 -6.78 -29.92
CA LEU A 97 -20.12 -6.05 -29.76
C LEU A 97 -19.77 -5.89 -28.28
N VAL A 98 -20.72 -5.39 -27.47
CA VAL A 98 -20.51 -5.22 -26.03
C VAL A 98 -20.20 -6.55 -25.35
N ARG A 99 -20.94 -7.61 -25.65
CA ARG A 99 -20.73 -8.93 -25.08
C ARG A 99 -19.33 -9.48 -25.39
N ARG A 100 -18.91 -9.41 -26.65
CA ARG A 100 -17.59 -9.89 -27.08
C ARG A 100 -16.46 -9.07 -26.43
N SER A 101 -16.62 -7.74 -26.42
CA SER A 101 -15.63 -6.85 -25.80
C SER A 101 -15.51 -7.08 -24.29
N VAL A 102 -16.62 -7.31 -23.57
CA VAL A 102 -16.58 -7.62 -22.14
C VAL A 102 -15.88 -8.96 -21.90
N VAL A 103 -16.19 -10.00 -22.66
CA VAL A 103 -15.56 -11.32 -22.52
C VAL A 103 -14.05 -11.23 -22.75
N ARG A 104 -13.59 -10.55 -23.82
CA ARG A 104 -12.17 -10.34 -24.09
C ARG A 104 -11.50 -9.50 -23.00
N THR A 105 -12.18 -8.48 -22.50
CA THR A 105 -11.68 -7.62 -21.40
C THR A 105 -11.45 -8.43 -20.14
N VAL A 106 -12.42 -9.25 -19.71
CA VAL A 106 -12.29 -10.09 -18.52
C VAL A 106 -11.21 -11.15 -18.71
N ALA A 107 -11.09 -11.74 -19.89
CA ALA A 107 -10.06 -12.73 -20.20
C ALA A 107 -8.65 -12.15 -20.17
N THR A 108 -8.46 -10.88 -20.55
CA THR A 108 -7.14 -10.21 -20.61
C THR A 108 -6.84 -9.40 -19.34
N ALA A 109 -7.56 -8.32 -19.11
CA ALA A 109 -7.36 -7.45 -17.94
C ALA A 109 -7.72 -8.17 -16.63
N GLY A 110 -8.72 -9.05 -16.63
CA GLY A 110 -9.09 -9.83 -15.45
C GLY A 110 -7.95 -10.73 -14.96
N ARG A 111 -7.19 -11.33 -15.88
CA ARG A 111 -5.99 -12.11 -15.52
C ARG A 111 -4.95 -11.21 -14.82
N THR A 112 -4.67 -10.04 -15.39
CA THR A 112 -3.72 -9.08 -14.80
C THR A 112 -4.16 -8.63 -13.41
N VAL A 113 -5.44 -8.25 -13.24
CA VAL A 113 -6.02 -7.86 -11.94
C VAL A 113 -5.92 -9.00 -10.91
N SER A 114 -6.13 -10.25 -11.32
CA SER A 114 -6.01 -11.40 -10.42
C SER A 114 -4.58 -11.63 -9.95
N PHE A 115 -3.59 -11.52 -10.86
CA PHE A 115 -2.17 -11.60 -10.49
C PHE A 115 -1.75 -10.47 -9.55
N SER A 116 -2.17 -9.25 -9.84
CA SER A 116 -1.96 -8.07 -9.04
C SER A 116 -2.48 -8.25 -7.62
N ALA A 117 -3.73 -8.64 -7.47
CA ALA A 117 -4.33 -8.88 -6.17
C ALA A 117 -3.64 -9.99 -5.38
N LEU A 118 -3.18 -11.03 -6.05
CA LEU A 118 -2.40 -12.09 -5.42
C LEU A 118 -1.06 -11.55 -4.91
N THR A 119 -0.41 -10.67 -5.67
CA THR A 119 0.84 -10.01 -5.26
C THR A 119 0.62 -9.14 -4.01
N ILE A 120 -0.45 -8.35 -3.98
CA ILE A 120 -0.81 -7.53 -2.81
C ILE A 120 -1.13 -8.42 -1.61
N ALA A 121 -1.94 -9.47 -1.79
CA ALA A 121 -2.26 -10.40 -0.72
C ALA A 121 -1.00 -11.09 -0.16
N CYS A 122 -0.07 -11.50 -1.03
CA CYS A 122 1.23 -12.05 -0.62
C CYS A 122 2.06 -11.04 0.18
N SER A 123 2.08 -9.77 -0.24
CA SER A 123 2.80 -8.70 0.48
C SER A 123 2.24 -8.51 1.89
N ILE A 124 0.93 -8.51 2.04
CA ILE A 124 0.25 -8.32 3.31
C ILE A 124 0.43 -9.54 4.24
N THR A 125 0.58 -10.76 3.71
CA THR A 125 0.81 -11.95 4.54
C THR A 125 2.07 -11.86 5.39
N GLY A 126 3.04 -11.02 5.01
CA GLY A 126 4.21 -10.71 5.84
C GLY A 126 3.85 -10.19 7.23
N LEU A 127 2.76 -9.43 7.36
CA LEU A 127 2.29 -8.94 8.67
C LEU A 127 1.79 -10.05 9.60
N LEU A 128 1.34 -11.21 9.06
CA LEU A 128 0.87 -12.34 9.86
C LEU A 128 2.02 -13.02 10.65
N ILE A 129 3.26 -12.81 10.22
CA ILE A 129 4.45 -13.42 10.82
C ILE A 129 4.85 -12.69 12.11
N ILE A 130 4.50 -11.40 12.21
CA ILE A 130 4.78 -10.58 13.38
C ILE A 130 3.84 -11.00 14.52
N ARG A 131 4.42 -11.32 15.70
CA ARG A 131 3.66 -11.78 16.87
C ARG A 131 2.97 -10.63 17.59
N SER A 132 1.96 -10.05 16.94
CA SER A 132 1.12 -9.03 17.58
C SER A 132 -0.32 -9.13 17.06
N PRO A 133 -1.34 -9.06 17.93
CA PRO A 133 -2.75 -9.14 17.53
C PRO A 133 -3.15 -8.05 16.53
N ILE A 134 -2.61 -6.85 16.65
CA ILE A 134 -2.92 -5.73 15.74
C ILE A 134 -2.50 -6.04 14.31
N PHE A 135 -1.30 -6.58 14.09
CA PHE A 135 -0.82 -6.93 12.75
C PHE A 135 -1.61 -8.06 12.13
N LYS A 136 -1.96 -9.08 12.95
CA LYS A 136 -2.80 -10.18 12.49
C LYS A 136 -4.16 -9.68 12.00
N THR A 137 -4.80 -8.80 12.77
CA THR A 137 -6.10 -8.24 12.43
C THR A 137 -6.04 -7.36 11.19
N ILE A 138 -5.02 -6.48 11.09
CA ILE A 138 -4.79 -5.63 9.92
C ILE A 138 -4.56 -6.50 8.68
N ALA A 139 -3.72 -7.53 8.78
CA ALA A 139 -3.42 -8.41 7.65
C ALA A 139 -4.67 -9.15 7.15
N VAL A 140 -5.43 -9.76 8.05
CA VAL A 140 -6.64 -10.50 7.68
C VAL A 140 -7.68 -9.59 7.03
N GLY A 141 -7.89 -8.39 7.59
CA GLY A 141 -8.81 -7.40 7.02
C GLY A 141 -8.36 -6.87 5.66
N ALA A 142 -7.08 -6.53 5.53
CA ALA A 142 -6.53 -6.02 4.28
C ALA A 142 -6.52 -7.07 3.16
N ILE A 143 -6.18 -8.34 3.48
CA ILE A 143 -6.31 -9.45 2.52
C ILE A 143 -7.78 -9.65 2.13
N SER A 144 -8.70 -9.64 3.10
CA SER A 144 -10.12 -9.82 2.85
C SER A 144 -10.67 -8.75 1.90
N VAL A 145 -10.38 -7.45 2.18
CA VAL A 145 -10.86 -6.36 1.31
C VAL A 145 -10.21 -6.40 -0.07
N SER A 146 -8.94 -6.80 -0.16
CA SER A 146 -8.27 -6.97 -1.46
C SER A 146 -8.95 -8.04 -2.31
N LEU A 147 -9.28 -9.19 -1.73
CA LEU A 147 -10.01 -10.27 -2.42
C LEU A 147 -11.43 -9.85 -2.82
N VAL A 148 -12.13 -9.13 -1.93
CA VAL A 148 -13.47 -8.58 -2.23
C VAL A 148 -13.39 -7.56 -3.36
N ALA A 149 -12.39 -6.66 -3.38
CA ALA A 149 -12.19 -5.68 -4.44
C ALA A 149 -12.02 -6.37 -5.81
N VAL A 150 -11.23 -7.43 -5.87
CA VAL A 150 -11.07 -8.23 -7.10
C VAL A 150 -12.36 -8.91 -7.49
N ALA A 151 -13.04 -9.56 -6.56
CA ALA A 151 -14.31 -10.21 -6.83
C ALA A 151 -15.35 -9.23 -7.38
N CYS A 152 -15.49 -8.04 -6.79
CA CYS A 152 -16.34 -6.97 -7.29
C CYS A 152 -15.90 -6.49 -8.69
N THR A 153 -14.60 -6.31 -8.90
CA THR A 153 -14.07 -5.87 -10.19
C THR A 153 -14.33 -6.90 -11.29
N LEU A 154 -14.17 -8.19 -11.02
CA LEU A 154 -14.34 -9.24 -12.02
C LEU A 154 -15.80 -9.66 -12.24
N THR A 155 -16.72 -9.30 -11.35
CA THR A 155 -18.14 -9.65 -11.46
C THR A 155 -19.03 -8.44 -11.64
N LEU A 156 -19.05 -7.52 -10.68
CA LEU A 156 -19.95 -6.37 -10.66
C LEU A 156 -19.64 -5.38 -11.80
N VAL A 157 -18.36 -5.03 -12.00
CA VAL A 157 -17.97 -4.06 -13.03
C VAL A 157 -18.31 -4.56 -14.44
N PRO A 158 -17.96 -5.79 -14.87
CA PRO A 158 -18.38 -6.32 -16.17
C PRO A 158 -19.91 -6.42 -16.32
N ALA A 159 -20.63 -6.77 -15.25
CA ALA A 159 -22.10 -6.81 -15.28
C ALA A 159 -22.69 -5.42 -15.57
N ILE A 160 -22.20 -4.39 -14.89
CA ILE A 160 -22.65 -3.01 -15.11
C ILE A 160 -22.22 -2.52 -16.50
N ILE A 161 -21.00 -2.82 -16.97
CA ILE A 161 -20.56 -2.52 -18.34
C ILE A 161 -21.52 -3.14 -19.36
N THR A 162 -21.93 -4.39 -19.17
CA THR A 162 -22.87 -5.08 -20.05
C THR A 162 -24.26 -4.40 -20.06
N LEU A 163 -24.74 -3.96 -18.88
CA LEU A 163 -26.01 -3.25 -18.75
C LEU A 163 -25.99 -1.85 -19.38
N LEU A 164 -24.91 -1.11 -19.20
CA LEU A 164 -24.74 0.25 -19.76
C LEU A 164 -24.41 0.21 -21.26
N GLY A 165 -23.78 -0.85 -21.72
CA GLY A 165 -23.54 -1.17 -23.13
C GLY A 165 -22.93 -0.03 -23.94
N GLY A 166 -23.52 0.27 -25.07
CA GLY A 166 -23.06 1.30 -26.00
C GLY A 166 -23.02 2.73 -25.44
N ARG A 167 -23.57 3.01 -24.25
CA ARG A 167 -23.48 4.33 -23.62
C ARG A 167 -22.06 4.66 -23.18
N LEU A 168 -21.24 3.64 -22.83
CA LEU A 168 -19.85 3.79 -22.41
C LEU A 168 -18.89 4.00 -23.58
N VAL A 169 -19.30 3.62 -24.79
CA VAL A 169 -18.48 3.71 -26.00
C VAL A 169 -18.50 5.12 -26.61
N ARG A 170 -19.54 5.91 -26.34
CA ARG A 170 -19.72 7.25 -26.92
C ARG A 170 -18.67 8.23 -26.40
N PRO A 171 -18.12 9.12 -27.27
CA PRO A 171 -17.17 10.13 -26.86
C PRO A 171 -17.79 11.09 -25.83
N SER A 172 -16.99 11.52 -24.86
CA SER A 172 -17.44 12.46 -23.81
C SER A 172 -17.70 13.86 -24.38
N ALA A 173 -18.71 14.56 -23.88
CA ALA A 173 -18.97 15.96 -24.24
C ALA A 173 -17.81 16.92 -23.89
N LEU A 174 -16.97 16.54 -22.91
CA LEU A 174 -15.76 17.32 -22.58
C LEU A 174 -14.77 17.39 -23.75
N SER A 175 -14.77 16.44 -24.68
CA SER A 175 -13.92 16.49 -25.88
C SER A 175 -14.34 17.57 -26.87
N ARG A 176 -15.52 18.16 -26.69
CA ARG A 176 -16.03 19.25 -27.57
C ARG A 176 -15.68 20.67 -27.06
N VAL A 177 -15.11 20.79 -25.86
CA VAL A 177 -14.71 22.10 -25.31
C VAL A 177 -13.38 22.52 -25.92
N PRO A 178 -13.32 23.68 -26.64
CA PRO A 178 -12.09 24.19 -27.26
C PRO A 178 -11.00 24.40 -26.17
N GLY A 179 -9.84 23.80 -26.37
CA GLY A 179 -8.73 23.81 -25.39
C GLY A 179 -8.64 22.56 -24.52
N VAL A 180 -9.73 22.06 -23.98
CA VAL A 180 -9.80 20.77 -23.26
C VAL A 180 -9.53 19.62 -24.23
N ASP A 181 -10.06 19.70 -25.45
CA ASP A 181 -9.79 18.72 -26.51
C ASP A 181 -8.28 18.63 -26.85
N ARG A 182 -7.54 19.78 -26.88
CA ARG A 182 -6.10 19.77 -27.14
C ARG A 182 -5.30 19.12 -26.00
N VAL A 183 -5.70 19.37 -24.77
CA VAL A 183 -5.10 18.70 -23.58
C VAL A 183 -5.50 17.23 -23.53
N LEU A 184 -6.77 16.90 -23.76
CA LEU A 184 -7.25 15.52 -23.82
C LEU A 184 -6.62 14.72 -24.97
N ARG A 185 -6.37 15.31 -26.14
CA ARG A 185 -5.61 14.65 -27.22
C ARG A 185 -4.13 14.56 -26.90
N ALA A 186 -3.51 15.59 -26.35
CA ALA A 186 -2.10 15.55 -25.95
C ALA A 186 -1.82 14.51 -24.86
N VAL A 187 -2.78 14.35 -23.95
CA VAL A 187 -2.76 13.34 -22.86
C VAL A 187 -3.55 12.08 -23.26
N GLY A 188 -4.46 12.18 -24.27
CA GLY A 188 -5.55 11.25 -24.61
C GLY A 188 -5.29 10.26 -25.72
N ASP A 189 -4.30 10.45 -26.55
CA ASP A 189 -4.07 9.60 -27.72
C ASP A 189 -3.22 8.38 -27.38
N SER A 190 -3.88 7.27 -27.05
CA SER A 190 -3.25 5.97 -26.79
C SER A 190 -2.96 5.18 -28.08
N SER A 191 -3.46 5.66 -29.23
CA SER A 191 -3.29 5.00 -30.53
C SER A 191 -2.08 5.51 -31.31
N SER A 192 -1.47 6.64 -30.92
CA SER A 192 -0.29 7.15 -31.61
C SER A 192 1.00 6.57 -31.02
N ASP A 193 1.82 5.96 -31.86
CA ASP A 193 3.17 5.47 -31.51
C ASP A 193 4.14 6.62 -31.14
N HIS A 194 3.72 7.86 -31.26
CA HIS A 194 4.49 9.08 -31.03
C HIS A 194 3.82 10.02 -30.03
N GLY A 195 4.05 9.79 -28.71
CA GLY A 195 3.52 10.61 -27.63
C GLY A 195 4.58 11.17 -26.69
N VAL A 196 4.14 11.77 -25.59
CA VAL A 196 5.03 12.30 -24.54
C VAL A 196 5.86 11.17 -23.92
N PHE A 197 5.24 10.01 -23.67
CA PHE A 197 5.91 8.85 -23.10
C PHE A 197 6.92 8.22 -24.06
N SER A 198 6.67 8.22 -25.38
CA SER A 198 7.64 7.78 -26.38
C SER A 198 8.88 8.67 -26.38
N ARG A 199 8.69 10.00 -26.36
CA ARG A 199 9.82 10.95 -26.27
C ARG A 199 10.61 10.80 -24.97
N LEU A 200 9.91 10.57 -23.85
CA LEU A 200 10.54 10.30 -22.55
C LEU A 200 11.36 9.02 -22.62
N SER A 201 10.76 7.93 -23.11
CA SER A 201 11.42 6.63 -23.25
C SER A 201 12.68 6.73 -24.14
N HIS A 202 12.60 7.39 -25.30
CA HIS A 202 13.77 7.58 -26.16
C HIS A 202 14.90 8.36 -25.46
N ARG A 203 14.59 9.35 -24.60
CA ARG A 203 15.62 10.06 -23.81
C ARG A 203 16.24 9.19 -22.74
N VAL A 204 15.43 8.37 -22.08
CA VAL A 204 15.89 7.42 -21.06
C VAL A 204 16.78 6.36 -21.68
N VAL A 205 16.36 5.80 -22.82
CA VAL A 205 17.13 4.79 -23.58
C VAL A 205 18.44 5.37 -24.12
N ALA A 206 18.45 6.66 -24.56
CA ALA A 206 19.67 7.31 -25.05
C ALA A 206 20.72 7.54 -23.95
N HIS A 207 20.33 7.77 -22.71
CA HIS A 207 21.24 8.06 -21.60
C HIS A 207 20.91 7.27 -20.32
N PRO A 208 20.86 5.92 -20.35
CA PRO A 208 20.32 5.10 -19.26
C PRO A 208 21.16 5.22 -17.99
N TRP A 209 22.49 5.29 -18.07
CA TRP A 209 23.37 5.40 -16.92
C TRP A 209 23.21 6.72 -16.17
N ILE A 210 23.01 7.84 -16.90
CA ILE A 210 22.79 9.16 -16.29
C ILE A 210 21.46 9.13 -15.54
N VAL A 211 20.40 8.60 -16.17
CA VAL A 211 19.08 8.49 -15.55
C VAL A 211 19.15 7.63 -14.30
N MET A 212 19.78 6.45 -14.36
CA MET A 212 19.95 5.56 -13.20
C MET A 212 20.67 6.26 -12.05
N LEU A 213 21.78 6.95 -12.33
CA LEU A 213 22.58 7.62 -11.30
C LEU A 213 21.81 8.79 -10.67
N VAL A 214 21.14 9.60 -11.47
CA VAL A 214 20.34 10.72 -10.96
C VAL A 214 19.18 10.22 -10.11
N ILE A 215 18.42 9.22 -10.58
CA ILE A 215 17.28 8.69 -9.82
C ILE A 215 17.76 7.96 -8.55
N ALA A 216 18.86 7.20 -8.63
CA ALA A 216 19.44 6.58 -7.44
C ALA A 216 19.91 7.63 -6.40
N ALA A 217 20.48 8.76 -6.85
CA ALA A 217 20.83 9.86 -5.96
C ALA A 217 19.60 10.53 -5.34
N VAL A 218 18.54 10.77 -6.11
CA VAL A 218 17.27 11.32 -5.61
C VAL A 218 16.64 10.38 -4.58
N LEU A 219 16.52 9.10 -4.89
CA LEU A 219 15.98 8.12 -3.95
C LEU A 219 16.87 7.96 -2.71
N GLY A 220 18.20 8.04 -2.88
CA GLY A 220 19.17 8.05 -1.77
C GLY A 220 18.98 9.25 -0.84
N LEU A 221 18.76 10.44 -1.41
CA LEU A 221 18.46 11.65 -0.64
C LEU A 221 17.11 11.53 0.09
N MET A 222 16.09 10.98 -0.57
CA MET A 222 14.79 10.70 0.04
C MET A 222 14.89 9.67 1.17
N ALA A 223 15.81 8.70 1.06
CA ALA A 223 16.05 7.68 2.06
C ALA A 223 16.90 8.17 3.26
N ALA A 224 17.64 9.27 3.11
CA ALA A 224 18.57 9.75 4.15
C ALA A 224 17.93 9.90 5.55
N PRO A 225 16.69 10.40 5.69
CA PRO A 225 16.04 10.54 6.99
C PRO A 225 15.69 9.21 7.69
N ILE A 226 15.77 8.05 6.99
CA ILE A 226 15.40 6.76 7.59
C ILE A 226 16.26 6.40 8.82
N GLY A 227 17.50 6.89 8.86
CA GLY A 227 18.41 6.67 9.99
C GLY A 227 17.96 7.33 11.30
N SER A 228 17.10 8.35 11.22
CA SER A 228 16.51 9.03 12.39
C SER A 228 15.07 8.55 12.67
N LEU A 229 14.53 7.61 11.91
CA LEU A 229 13.18 7.10 12.09
C LEU A 229 12.96 6.60 13.53
N ARG A 230 12.03 7.20 14.21
CA ARG A 230 11.55 6.76 15.53
C ARG A 230 10.18 6.10 15.37
N MET A 231 10.07 4.89 15.89
CA MET A 231 8.81 4.15 15.92
C MET A 231 8.16 4.29 17.30
N ARG A 232 6.85 4.57 17.34
CA ARG A 232 6.10 4.88 18.56
C ARG A 232 4.86 4.02 18.68
N THR A 233 4.52 3.60 19.90
CA THR A 233 3.32 2.81 20.18
C THR A 233 2.25 3.55 20.98
N ASN A 234 2.56 4.74 21.52
CA ASN A 234 1.60 5.49 22.33
C ASN A 234 0.48 6.08 21.46
N VAL A 235 -0.68 5.42 21.46
CA VAL A 235 -1.83 5.80 20.62
C VAL A 235 -2.41 7.16 21.04
N VAL A 236 -2.31 7.55 22.33
CA VAL A 236 -2.89 8.80 22.83
C VAL A 236 -2.21 10.02 22.23
N GLU A 237 -0.89 9.95 21.97
CA GLU A 237 -0.14 11.04 21.34
C GLU A 237 -0.60 11.35 19.91
N TYR A 238 -1.24 10.40 19.24
CA TYR A 238 -1.73 10.50 17.85
C TYR A 238 -3.23 10.81 17.75
N MET A 239 -3.88 11.02 18.89
CA MET A 239 -5.25 11.53 18.92
C MET A 239 -5.28 13.05 18.68
N PRO A 240 -6.40 13.60 18.18
CA PRO A 240 -6.59 15.04 18.06
C PRO A 240 -6.34 15.74 19.40
N LYS A 241 -5.73 16.93 19.38
CA LYS A 241 -5.38 17.68 20.60
C LYS A 241 -6.60 18.08 21.45
N ASP A 242 -7.75 18.24 20.81
CA ASP A 242 -9.04 18.57 21.40
C ASP A 242 -9.85 17.35 21.83
N ALA A 243 -9.38 16.14 21.57
CA ALA A 243 -10.02 14.92 22.03
C ALA A 243 -10.02 14.85 23.56
N ALA A 244 -11.18 14.56 24.17
CA ALA A 244 -11.33 14.50 25.63
C ALA A 244 -10.34 13.52 26.30
N VAL A 245 -10.03 12.39 25.65
CA VAL A 245 -9.05 11.41 26.12
C VAL A 245 -7.64 12.01 26.13
N ARG A 246 -7.27 12.77 25.08
CA ARG A 246 -5.96 13.44 24.99
C ARG A 246 -5.84 14.54 26.03
N THR A 247 -6.86 15.40 26.15
CA THR A 247 -6.91 16.45 27.15
C THR A 247 -6.82 15.89 28.56
N GLY A 248 -7.58 14.82 28.86
CA GLY A 248 -7.51 14.16 30.17
C GLY A 248 -6.14 13.55 30.47
N TYR A 249 -5.51 12.93 29.47
CA TYR A 249 -4.16 12.39 29.58
C TYR A 249 -3.12 13.49 29.85
N ASP A 250 -3.17 14.59 29.10
CA ASP A 250 -2.26 15.72 29.25
C ASP A 250 -2.41 16.41 30.63
N ILE A 251 -3.65 16.56 31.14
CA ILE A 251 -3.92 17.07 32.49
C ILE A 251 -3.33 16.12 33.56
N LEU A 252 -3.55 14.80 33.41
CA LEU A 252 -3.03 13.84 34.38
C LEU A 252 -1.48 13.84 34.40
N GLN A 253 -0.85 13.95 33.25
CA GLN A 253 0.62 13.96 33.16
C GLN A 253 1.23 15.27 33.69
N ASN A 254 0.63 16.41 33.37
CA ASN A 254 1.22 17.71 33.67
C ASN A 254 0.80 18.25 35.05
N ASP A 255 -0.50 18.16 35.40
CA ASP A 255 -1.04 18.79 36.59
C ASP A 255 -1.11 17.82 37.78
N TYR A 256 -1.22 16.51 37.50
CA TYR A 256 -1.34 15.47 38.52
C TYR A 256 -0.37 14.33 38.34
N PRO A 257 0.98 14.59 38.32
CA PRO A 257 1.98 13.54 38.04
C PRO A 257 1.95 12.39 39.07
N ALA A 258 1.44 12.61 40.27
CA ALA A 258 1.23 11.57 41.27
C ALA A 258 0.15 10.56 40.89
N LEU A 259 -0.82 10.95 40.02
CA LEU A 259 -1.90 10.12 39.53
C LEU A 259 -1.64 9.67 38.08
N ALA A 260 -0.52 10.10 37.50
CA ALA A 260 -0.14 9.69 36.15
C ALA A 260 -0.08 8.17 36.03
N THR A 261 -0.44 7.69 34.84
CA THR A 261 -0.39 6.26 34.54
C THR A 261 1.03 5.74 34.73
N PRO A 262 1.25 4.63 35.47
CA PRO A 262 2.58 4.08 35.64
C PRO A 262 3.25 3.81 34.29
N THR A 263 4.50 4.24 34.15
CA THR A 263 5.30 4.01 32.93
C THR A 263 5.55 2.52 32.71
N ILE A 264 5.77 1.81 33.82
CA ILE A 264 6.03 0.37 33.85
C ILE A 264 5.16 -0.28 34.93
N SER A 265 4.67 -1.45 34.65
CA SER A 265 3.90 -2.29 35.57
C SER A 265 4.56 -3.66 35.66
N ALA A 266 4.91 -4.09 36.87
CA ALA A 266 5.53 -5.39 37.09
C ALA A 266 4.70 -6.22 38.08
N PRO A 267 3.83 -7.15 37.62
CA PRO A 267 3.08 -8.07 38.48
C PRO A 267 3.91 -9.32 38.78
N PRO A 268 4.58 -9.40 39.96
CA PRO A 268 5.21 -10.61 40.44
C PRO A 268 4.16 -11.58 41.03
N ARG A 269 4.46 -12.86 40.93
CA ARG A 269 3.67 -13.94 41.53
C ARG A 269 4.18 -14.22 42.93
N THR A 270 3.90 -13.31 43.83
CA THR A 270 4.29 -13.35 45.25
C THR A 270 3.33 -12.48 46.08
N ASP A 271 3.51 -12.43 47.40
CA ASP A 271 2.81 -11.49 48.29
C ASP A 271 3.57 -10.16 48.42
N LEU A 272 3.04 -9.21 49.19
CA LEU A 272 3.63 -7.87 49.37
C LEU A 272 5.01 -7.92 50.01
N ASP A 273 5.20 -8.84 50.97
CA ASP A 273 6.49 -9.00 51.68
C ASP A 273 7.54 -9.59 50.75
N GLY A 274 7.18 -10.58 49.93
CA GLY A 274 8.07 -11.15 48.92
C GLY A 274 8.43 -10.17 47.80
N ALA A 275 7.54 -9.23 47.47
CA ALA A 275 7.80 -8.18 46.46
C ALA A 275 8.68 -7.02 46.97
N ALA A 276 8.85 -6.88 48.29
CA ALA A 276 9.51 -5.73 48.91
C ALA A 276 10.96 -5.53 48.42
N GLY A 277 11.70 -6.62 48.24
CA GLY A 277 13.09 -6.57 47.71
C GLY A 277 13.14 -6.02 46.30
N LEU A 278 12.29 -6.52 45.39
CA LEU A 278 12.21 -6.02 44.01
C LEU A 278 11.77 -4.54 43.93
N VAL A 279 10.83 -4.13 44.78
CA VAL A 279 10.40 -2.72 44.86
C VAL A 279 11.56 -1.80 45.25
N GLU A 280 12.38 -2.21 46.22
CA GLU A 280 13.52 -1.41 46.67
C GLU A 280 14.63 -1.35 45.62
N GLU A 281 14.92 -2.45 44.92
CA GLU A 281 15.83 -2.47 43.79
C GLU A 281 15.35 -1.57 42.65
N ILE A 282 14.07 -1.65 42.26
CA ILE A 282 13.50 -0.78 41.22
C ILE A 282 13.54 0.70 41.67
N ARG A 283 13.28 0.99 42.96
CA ARG A 283 13.35 2.35 43.48
C ARG A 283 14.74 2.95 43.43
N GLY A 284 15.78 2.09 43.55
CA GLY A 284 17.17 2.51 43.42
C GLY A 284 17.67 2.74 41.99
N MET A 285 16.85 2.43 40.98
CA MET A 285 17.24 2.63 39.57
C MET A 285 17.16 4.09 39.16
N ASP A 286 18.10 4.51 38.32
CA ASP A 286 18.13 5.88 37.77
C ASP A 286 16.84 6.17 36.96
N GLY A 287 16.27 7.36 37.22
CA GLY A 287 15.05 7.83 36.55
C GLY A 287 13.75 7.35 37.20
N VAL A 288 13.78 6.49 38.21
CA VAL A 288 12.58 6.07 38.93
C VAL A 288 12.23 7.11 40.02
N VAL A 289 11.03 7.68 39.92
CA VAL A 289 10.49 8.61 40.94
C VAL A 289 9.84 7.84 42.07
N ARG A 290 9.10 6.80 41.72
CA ARG A 290 8.33 6.00 42.66
C ARG A 290 8.15 4.58 42.15
N ALA A 291 8.40 3.63 43.05
CA ALA A 291 7.96 2.26 42.88
C ALA A 291 7.09 1.88 44.07
N SER A 292 5.90 1.36 43.84
CA SER A 292 4.95 0.95 44.89
C SER A 292 4.28 -0.36 44.53
N ALA A 293 4.11 -1.22 45.53
CA ALA A 293 3.41 -2.47 45.38
C ALA A 293 2.00 -2.39 45.97
N SER A 294 1.06 -3.02 45.31
CA SER A 294 -0.33 -3.18 45.76
C SER A 294 -0.85 -4.59 45.41
N ASN A 295 -1.78 -5.12 46.20
CA ASN A 295 -2.43 -6.38 45.84
C ASN A 295 -3.20 -6.24 44.52
N LEU A 296 -3.04 -7.18 43.61
CA LEU A 296 -3.78 -7.20 42.36
C LEU A 296 -5.20 -7.71 42.63
N THR A 297 -6.20 -6.82 42.45
CA THR A 297 -7.60 -7.16 42.71
C THR A 297 -8.06 -8.32 41.83
N GLY A 298 -8.65 -9.35 42.46
CA GLY A 298 -9.16 -10.51 41.74
C GLY A 298 -8.14 -11.63 41.49
N HIS A 299 -6.87 -11.45 41.92
CA HIS A 299 -5.82 -12.46 41.77
C HIS A 299 -5.06 -12.66 43.07
N GLU A 300 -5.46 -13.69 43.84
CA GLU A 300 -4.75 -14.08 45.09
C GLU A 300 -3.31 -14.51 44.78
N GLY A 301 -2.34 -14.06 45.60
CA GLY A 301 -0.92 -14.37 45.42
C GLY A 301 -0.24 -13.65 44.25
N MET A 302 -0.83 -12.53 43.76
CA MET A 302 -0.19 -11.61 42.81
C MET A 302 -0.23 -10.18 43.33
N VAL A 303 0.87 -9.50 43.17
CA VAL A 303 1.06 -8.09 43.50
C VAL A 303 1.28 -7.31 42.20
N LEU A 304 0.84 -6.08 42.17
CA LEU A 304 1.14 -5.15 41.08
C LEU A 304 2.19 -4.14 41.58
N ILE A 305 3.37 -4.16 41.02
CA ILE A 305 4.35 -3.10 41.22
C ILE A 305 4.15 -2.04 40.13
N SER A 306 3.81 -0.84 40.56
CA SER A 306 3.66 0.32 39.67
C SER A 306 4.90 1.20 39.77
N VAL A 307 5.53 1.44 38.62
CA VAL A 307 6.77 2.22 38.52
C VAL A 307 6.46 3.51 37.75
N LEU A 308 6.70 4.64 38.40
CA LEU A 308 6.64 5.96 37.79
C LEU A 308 8.06 6.46 37.55
N MET A 309 8.35 6.86 36.34
CA MET A 309 9.64 7.39 35.94
C MET A 309 9.58 8.89 35.70
N ASN A 310 10.68 9.59 35.99
CA ASN A 310 10.88 10.99 35.60
C ASN A 310 11.49 11.03 34.19
N VAL A 311 10.65 10.85 33.21
CA VAL A 311 11.06 10.83 31.80
C VAL A 311 10.12 11.73 31.01
N ASP A 312 10.67 12.54 30.13
CA ASP A 312 9.88 13.36 29.20
C ASP A 312 9.08 12.51 28.20
N ASP A 313 9.57 11.32 27.95
CA ASP A 313 9.01 10.39 26.98
C ASP A 313 8.76 9.00 27.61
N PRO A 314 7.47 8.67 27.93
CA PRO A 314 7.12 7.39 28.58
C PRO A 314 7.43 6.14 27.77
N VAL A 315 7.71 6.27 26.47
CA VAL A 315 8.09 5.18 25.56
C VAL A 315 9.45 5.44 24.90
N GLY A 316 10.20 6.42 25.41
CA GLY A 316 11.55 6.77 24.98
C GLY A 316 12.60 5.76 25.44
N ARG A 317 13.86 6.00 25.03
CA ARG A 317 15.00 5.10 25.35
C ARG A 317 15.14 4.85 26.84
N GLU A 318 15.07 5.90 27.66
CA GLU A 318 15.24 5.78 29.11
C GLU A 318 14.22 4.83 29.75
N ALA A 319 12.95 4.92 29.31
CA ALA A 319 11.89 4.02 29.79
C ALA A 319 12.07 2.59 29.28
N VAL A 320 12.49 2.41 28.03
CA VAL A 320 12.81 1.11 27.43
C VAL A 320 14.00 0.46 28.15
N ASP A 321 15.09 1.19 28.38
CA ASP A 321 16.27 0.71 29.11
C ASP A 321 15.91 0.30 30.54
N ALA A 322 14.96 1.00 31.18
CA ALA A 322 14.46 0.62 32.49
C ALA A 322 13.66 -0.70 32.46
N VAL A 323 12.85 -0.92 31.43
CA VAL A 323 12.14 -2.20 31.24
C VAL A 323 13.12 -3.34 31.12
N GLU A 324 14.20 -3.20 30.35
CA GLU A 324 15.23 -4.22 30.19
C GLU A 324 15.95 -4.50 31.52
N ARG A 325 16.33 -3.43 32.26
CA ARG A 325 16.96 -3.57 33.58
C ARG A 325 16.05 -4.28 34.59
N ILE A 326 14.75 -3.96 34.60
CA ILE A 326 13.79 -4.62 35.48
C ILE A 326 13.65 -6.11 35.10
N ARG A 327 13.55 -6.41 33.79
CA ARG A 327 13.46 -7.80 33.30
C ARG A 327 14.68 -8.66 33.63
N ALA A 328 15.86 -8.02 33.76
CA ALA A 328 17.10 -8.69 34.08
C ALA A 328 17.27 -9.04 35.56
N GLN A 329 16.34 -8.60 36.46
CA GLN A 329 16.42 -8.90 37.89
C GLN A 329 16.16 -10.38 38.19
N ASP A 330 17.01 -10.99 39.00
CA ASP A 330 16.83 -12.37 39.48
C ASP A 330 16.12 -12.36 40.85
N THR A 331 14.82 -12.62 40.83
CA THR A 331 13.96 -12.52 41.99
C THR A 331 13.60 -13.86 42.63
N GLY A 332 14.01 -14.97 42.02
CA GLY A 332 13.62 -16.32 42.47
C GLY A 332 12.13 -16.68 42.23
N TYR A 333 11.31 -15.76 41.77
CA TYR A 333 9.92 -15.96 41.35
C TYR A 333 9.66 -15.37 39.97
N ARG A 334 8.60 -15.83 39.31
CA ARG A 334 8.19 -15.29 38.00
C ARG A 334 7.49 -13.96 38.17
N PHE A 335 7.90 -12.98 37.38
CA PHE A 335 7.19 -11.74 37.20
C PHE A 335 7.14 -11.36 35.72
N TRP A 336 6.22 -10.50 35.38
CA TRP A 336 6.07 -9.95 34.03
C TRP A 336 6.30 -8.44 34.08
N VAL A 337 6.72 -7.88 32.97
CA VAL A 337 6.88 -6.43 32.86
C VAL A 337 5.98 -5.94 31.74
N GLY A 338 5.03 -5.08 32.09
CA GLY A 338 4.04 -4.47 31.21
C GLY A 338 4.08 -2.93 31.29
N GLY A 339 3.08 -2.28 30.77
CA GLY A 339 3.00 -0.83 30.67
C GLY A 339 3.43 -0.32 29.30
N ALA A 340 3.35 1.01 29.08
CA ALA A 340 3.60 1.61 27.77
C ALA A 340 5.01 1.35 27.24
N ALA A 341 6.04 1.47 28.10
CA ALA A 341 7.42 1.22 27.71
C ALA A 341 7.67 -0.26 27.34
N ALA A 342 7.14 -1.19 28.13
CA ALA A 342 7.27 -2.62 27.83
C ALA A 342 6.55 -3.00 26.53
N GLN A 343 5.37 -2.44 26.28
CA GLN A 343 4.64 -2.65 25.03
C GLN A 343 5.42 -2.14 23.83
N GLN A 344 6.10 -0.99 23.96
CA GLN A 344 6.98 -0.44 22.93
C GLN A 344 8.12 -1.41 22.62
N THR A 345 8.84 -1.87 23.68
CA THR A 345 9.94 -2.82 23.56
C THR A 345 9.48 -4.11 22.87
N ASP A 346 8.46 -4.76 23.40
CA ASP A 346 7.97 -6.06 22.91
C ASP A 346 7.49 -5.99 21.46
N LEU A 347 6.88 -4.87 21.05
CA LEU A 347 6.43 -4.69 19.68
C LEU A 347 7.60 -4.49 18.71
N ILE A 348 8.58 -3.65 19.09
CA ILE A 348 9.79 -3.42 18.28
C ILE A 348 10.59 -4.71 18.18
N ASP A 349 10.83 -5.41 19.28
CA ASP A 349 11.58 -6.66 19.30
C ASP A 349 10.90 -7.73 18.43
N SER A 350 9.58 -7.87 18.55
CA SER A 350 8.81 -8.76 17.68
C SER A 350 8.93 -8.40 16.19
N MET A 351 8.96 -7.11 15.87
CA MET A 351 9.17 -6.66 14.50
C MET A 351 10.58 -6.96 14.02
N VAL A 352 11.61 -6.58 14.78
CA VAL A 352 13.01 -6.77 14.40
C VAL A 352 13.35 -8.26 14.25
N GLU A 353 12.89 -9.11 15.17
CA GLU A 353 13.10 -10.56 15.11
C GLU A 353 12.40 -11.20 13.89
N ARG A 354 11.19 -10.73 13.56
CA ARG A 354 10.33 -11.35 12.55
C ARG A 354 10.37 -10.71 11.19
N ALA A 355 10.76 -9.43 11.08
CA ALA A 355 10.84 -8.72 9.80
C ALA A 355 11.69 -9.44 8.73
N PRO A 356 12.87 -10.04 9.04
CA PRO A 356 13.63 -10.76 8.04
C PRO A 356 12.88 -11.97 7.46
N TRP A 357 12.15 -12.71 8.31
CA TRP A 357 11.32 -13.85 7.87
C TRP A 357 10.11 -13.40 7.06
N ALA A 358 9.45 -12.32 7.51
CA ALA A 358 8.35 -11.70 6.77
C ALA A 358 8.83 -11.25 5.38
N ALA A 359 9.96 -10.53 5.32
CA ALA A 359 10.57 -10.09 4.08
C ALA A 359 10.94 -11.28 3.17
N LEU A 360 11.56 -12.32 3.71
CA LEU A 360 11.95 -13.51 2.93
C LEU A 360 10.74 -14.19 2.28
N ILE A 361 9.65 -14.36 3.02
CA ILE A 361 8.42 -14.99 2.51
C ILE A 361 7.79 -14.12 1.42
N VAL A 362 7.65 -12.82 1.67
CA VAL A 362 7.08 -11.87 0.71
C VAL A 362 7.94 -11.80 -0.56
N ILE A 363 9.24 -11.63 -0.41
CA ILE A 363 10.20 -11.59 -1.52
C ILE A 363 10.13 -12.87 -2.34
N THR A 364 10.13 -14.04 -1.68
CA THR A 364 10.06 -15.34 -2.37
C THR A 364 8.74 -15.49 -3.11
N ALA A 365 7.60 -15.17 -2.48
CA ALA A 365 6.29 -15.27 -3.10
C ALA A 365 6.17 -14.37 -4.33
N VAL A 366 6.56 -13.10 -4.21
CA VAL A 366 6.51 -12.13 -5.31
C VAL A 366 7.52 -12.50 -6.40
N PHE A 367 8.71 -12.97 -6.04
CA PHE A 367 9.69 -13.47 -6.99
C PHE A 367 9.12 -14.62 -7.85
N VAL A 368 8.48 -15.60 -7.20
CA VAL A 368 7.86 -16.73 -7.91
C VAL A 368 6.73 -16.25 -8.83
N LEU A 369 5.87 -15.33 -8.35
CA LEU A 369 4.78 -14.78 -9.17
C LEU A 369 5.31 -14.04 -10.40
N LEU A 370 6.30 -13.18 -10.25
CA LEU A 370 6.91 -12.46 -11.36
C LEU A 370 7.65 -13.40 -12.31
N PHE A 371 8.31 -14.43 -11.78
CA PHE A 371 8.94 -15.47 -12.61
C PHE A 371 7.88 -16.22 -13.43
N CYS A 372 6.78 -16.63 -12.84
CA CYS A 372 5.68 -17.29 -13.57
C CYS A 372 5.07 -16.40 -14.66
N MET A 373 5.16 -15.08 -14.52
CA MET A 373 4.66 -14.13 -15.51
C MET A 373 5.67 -13.88 -16.65
N THR A 374 6.97 -13.72 -16.31
CA THR A 374 8.00 -13.25 -17.25
C THR A 374 8.91 -14.35 -17.79
N GLY A 375 9.00 -15.48 -17.10
CA GLY A 375 9.95 -16.55 -17.42
C GLY A 375 11.42 -16.19 -17.18
N SER A 376 11.70 -15.06 -16.53
CA SER A 376 13.04 -14.54 -16.23
C SER A 376 13.35 -14.56 -14.75
N LEU A 377 14.60 -14.74 -14.36
CA LEU A 377 15.09 -14.55 -12.99
C LEU A 377 15.56 -13.11 -12.74
N VAL A 378 16.00 -12.42 -13.76
CA VAL A 378 16.58 -11.07 -13.65
C VAL A 378 15.50 -10.02 -13.43
N VAL A 379 14.38 -10.13 -14.13
CA VAL A 379 13.26 -9.19 -13.99
C VAL A 379 12.72 -9.16 -12.56
N PRO A 380 12.37 -10.29 -11.90
CA PRO A 380 11.93 -10.28 -10.52
C PRO A 380 12.97 -9.73 -9.55
N LEU A 381 14.23 -10.11 -9.70
CA LEU A 381 15.30 -9.64 -8.81
C LEU A 381 15.47 -8.13 -8.89
N LYS A 382 15.52 -7.59 -10.11
CA LYS A 382 15.60 -6.15 -10.35
C LYS A 382 14.39 -5.42 -9.76
N ALA A 383 13.19 -5.91 -10.01
CA ALA A 383 11.95 -5.34 -9.52
C ALA A 383 11.93 -5.24 -7.99
N LEU A 384 12.27 -6.32 -7.30
CA LEU A 384 12.33 -6.38 -5.84
C LEU A 384 13.34 -5.38 -5.26
N LEU A 385 14.53 -5.28 -5.86
CA LEU A 385 15.58 -4.35 -5.41
C LEU A 385 15.15 -2.88 -5.59
N ILE A 386 14.62 -2.53 -6.76
CA ILE A 386 14.20 -1.17 -7.06
C ILE A 386 13.03 -0.74 -6.18
N ASN A 387 12.02 -1.60 -6.03
CA ASN A 387 10.86 -1.30 -5.21
C ASN A 387 11.20 -1.26 -3.72
N GLY A 388 12.08 -2.14 -3.23
CA GLY A 388 12.59 -2.08 -1.87
C GLY A 388 13.29 -0.75 -1.57
N PHE A 389 14.13 -0.27 -2.49
CA PHE A 389 14.82 1.00 -2.34
C PHE A 389 13.84 2.20 -2.40
N SER A 390 12.88 2.19 -3.31
CA SER A 390 11.83 3.20 -3.41
C SER A 390 10.97 3.28 -2.14
N LEU A 391 10.66 2.12 -1.55
CA LEU A 391 9.89 2.01 -0.31
C LEU A 391 10.63 2.65 0.87
N ILE A 392 11.92 2.35 1.03
CA ILE A 392 12.79 2.96 2.04
C ILE A 392 12.87 4.47 1.84
N ALA A 393 13.05 4.93 0.60
CA ALA A 393 13.10 6.35 0.26
C ALA A 393 11.79 7.07 0.64
N SER A 394 10.65 6.47 0.30
CA SER A 394 9.34 7.05 0.60
C SER A 394 9.05 7.09 2.11
N LEU A 395 9.46 6.06 2.84
CA LEU A 395 9.34 6.02 4.30
C LEU A 395 10.22 7.09 4.96
N GLY A 396 11.44 7.31 4.45
CA GLY A 396 12.33 8.38 4.92
C GLY A 396 11.72 9.77 4.79
N VAL A 397 11.14 10.08 3.62
CA VAL A 397 10.44 11.37 3.42
C VAL A 397 9.22 11.48 4.32
N THR A 398 8.45 10.41 4.48
CA THR A 398 7.26 10.41 5.35
C THR A 398 7.64 10.70 6.81
N SER A 399 8.68 10.03 7.33
CA SER A 399 9.21 10.29 8.67
C SER A 399 9.64 11.74 8.84
N TRP A 400 10.42 12.25 7.90
CA TRP A 400 10.91 13.63 7.93
C TRP A 400 9.77 14.66 7.94
N LEU A 401 8.73 14.46 7.14
CA LEU A 401 7.58 15.36 7.07
C LEU A 401 6.84 15.45 8.40
N PHE A 402 6.59 14.32 9.05
CA PHE A 402 5.87 14.28 10.33
C PHE A 402 6.75 14.68 11.52
N GLU A 403 7.99 14.30 11.57
CA GLU A 403 8.91 14.68 12.66
C GLU A 403 9.14 16.20 12.72
N HIS A 404 9.10 16.89 11.56
CA HIS A 404 9.30 18.33 11.49
C HIS A 404 8.02 19.15 11.29
N GLY A 405 6.88 18.52 11.07
CA GLY A 405 5.59 19.20 10.87
C GLY A 405 5.52 20.03 9.59
N HIS A 406 6.18 19.57 8.51
CA HIS A 406 6.17 20.30 7.24
C HIS A 406 4.83 20.18 6.49
N LEU A 407 4.59 21.08 5.56
CA LEU A 407 3.39 21.14 4.70
C LEU A 407 2.06 21.25 5.48
N GLY A 408 2.08 21.81 6.70
CA GLY A 408 0.90 21.92 7.55
C GLY A 408 0.47 20.60 8.21
N LEU A 409 1.33 19.57 8.16
CA LEU A 409 1.11 18.31 8.87
C LEU A 409 1.41 18.50 10.38
N PRO A 410 0.75 17.74 11.25
CA PRO A 410 1.06 17.78 12.68
C PRO A 410 2.47 17.26 12.93
N GLN A 411 3.23 17.96 13.77
CA GLN A 411 4.52 17.48 14.24
C GLN A 411 4.32 16.31 15.22
N THR A 412 5.02 15.21 15.00
CA THR A 412 4.99 14.01 15.83
C THR A 412 6.39 13.63 16.30
N PRO A 413 6.53 12.95 17.45
CA PRO A 413 7.85 12.52 17.94
C PRO A 413 8.43 11.33 17.15
N GLY A 414 7.73 10.85 16.15
CA GLY A 414 8.10 9.72 15.27
C GLY A 414 6.86 9.18 14.57
N LEU A 415 6.98 8.12 13.78
CA LEU A 415 5.85 7.43 13.17
C LEU A 415 5.31 6.31 14.07
N GLN A 416 4.00 6.08 14.00
CA GLN A 416 3.43 4.93 14.72
C GLN A 416 3.97 3.61 14.18
N THR A 417 4.40 2.73 15.07
CA THR A 417 5.05 1.44 14.73
C THR A 417 4.20 0.60 13.77
N PHE A 418 2.89 0.50 14.01
CA PHE A 418 2.03 -0.28 13.13
C PHE A 418 1.78 0.41 11.78
N ILE A 419 1.83 1.76 11.70
CA ILE A 419 1.76 2.49 10.44
C ILE A 419 2.99 2.22 9.59
N VAL A 420 4.19 2.21 10.17
CA VAL A 420 5.42 1.85 9.44
C VAL A 420 5.28 0.46 8.80
N ALA A 421 4.80 -0.53 9.54
CA ALA A 421 4.58 -1.87 9.00
C ALA A 421 3.49 -1.90 7.91
N CYS A 422 2.40 -1.14 8.08
CA CYS A 422 1.36 -0.99 7.07
C CYS A 422 1.91 -0.34 5.79
N LEU A 423 2.67 0.75 5.91
CA LEU A 423 3.30 1.41 4.77
C LEU A 423 4.22 0.47 4.02
N MET A 424 5.04 -0.32 4.74
CA MET A 424 5.92 -1.32 4.14
C MET A 424 5.12 -2.40 3.37
N ALA A 425 4.10 -2.98 3.99
CA ALA A 425 3.33 -4.07 3.38
C ALA A 425 2.42 -3.60 2.22
N PHE A 426 1.68 -2.51 2.44
CA PHE A 426 0.72 -2.00 1.45
C PHE A 426 1.43 -1.26 0.33
N GLY A 427 2.43 -0.43 0.67
CA GLY A 427 3.23 0.29 -0.31
C GLY A 427 3.98 -0.64 -1.24
N PHE A 428 4.58 -1.72 -0.70
CA PHE A 428 5.22 -2.75 -1.51
C PHE A 428 4.21 -3.47 -2.41
N GLY A 429 3.04 -3.83 -1.87
CA GLY A 429 1.99 -4.48 -2.66
C GLY A 429 1.50 -3.61 -3.82
N LEU A 430 1.19 -2.34 -3.55
CA LEU A 430 0.76 -1.37 -4.56
C LEU A 430 1.85 -1.09 -5.60
N ALA A 431 3.11 -1.01 -5.17
CA ALA A 431 4.23 -0.83 -6.09
C ALA A 431 4.37 -2.03 -7.03
N MET A 432 4.29 -3.25 -6.53
CA MET A 432 4.39 -4.46 -7.34
C MET A 432 3.25 -4.60 -8.35
N ASP A 433 2.04 -4.20 -7.98
CA ASP A 433 0.85 -4.29 -8.82
C ASP A 433 1.03 -3.65 -10.19
N TYR A 434 1.42 -2.41 -10.20
CA TYR A 434 1.64 -1.70 -11.46
C TYR A 434 2.92 -2.14 -12.20
N GLU A 435 3.93 -2.64 -11.50
CA GLU A 435 5.11 -3.19 -12.16
C GLU A 435 4.76 -4.43 -12.95
N VAL A 436 3.92 -5.31 -12.41
CA VAL A 436 3.33 -6.45 -13.11
C VAL A 436 2.68 -6.01 -14.42
N PHE A 437 1.88 -4.93 -14.39
CA PHE A 437 1.19 -4.41 -15.57
C PHE A 437 2.16 -3.89 -16.64
N LEU A 438 3.17 -3.10 -16.25
CA LEU A 438 4.17 -2.58 -17.17
C LEU A 438 5.00 -3.70 -17.79
N LEU A 439 5.49 -4.62 -16.96
CA LEU A 439 6.31 -5.75 -17.40
C LEU A 439 5.53 -6.71 -18.32
N ALA A 440 4.24 -6.94 -18.06
CA ALA A 440 3.40 -7.76 -18.95
C ALA A 440 3.34 -7.16 -20.36
N ARG A 441 3.19 -5.83 -20.46
CA ARG A 441 3.15 -5.14 -21.76
C ARG A 441 4.50 -5.14 -22.48
N ILE A 442 5.60 -4.95 -21.75
CA ILE A 442 6.94 -5.03 -22.35
C ILE A 442 7.21 -6.46 -22.84
N ASN A 443 6.81 -7.45 -22.05
CA ASN A 443 6.97 -8.86 -22.42
C ASN A 443 6.16 -9.24 -23.67
N GLU A 444 4.94 -8.71 -23.85
CA GLU A 444 4.15 -8.91 -25.06
C GLU A 444 4.90 -8.45 -26.32
N TYR A 445 5.55 -7.27 -26.29
CA TYR A 445 6.33 -6.77 -27.42
C TYR A 445 7.62 -7.55 -27.64
N TRP A 446 8.30 -7.95 -26.57
CA TRP A 446 9.47 -8.79 -26.63
C TRP A 446 9.16 -10.15 -27.29
N GLU A 447 8.07 -10.79 -26.89
CA GLU A 447 7.62 -12.06 -27.46
C GLU A 447 7.12 -11.93 -28.91
N ALA A 448 6.66 -10.74 -29.29
CA ALA A 448 6.31 -10.43 -30.68
C ALA A 448 7.54 -10.25 -31.59
N GLY A 449 8.78 -10.35 -31.03
CA GLY A 449 10.04 -10.32 -31.78
C GLY A 449 10.69 -8.94 -31.91
N HIS A 450 10.21 -7.92 -31.16
CA HIS A 450 10.89 -6.62 -31.10
C HIS A 450 12.18 -6.74 -30.28
N ASP A 451 13.13 -5.84 -30.52
CA ASP A 451 14.32 -5.76 -29.69
C ASP A 451 13.98 -5.24 -28.28
N ASN A 452 14.93 -5.35 -27.33
CA ASN A 452 14.68 -4.97 -25.94
C ASN A 452 14.27 -3.50 -25.79
N ASP A 453 14.97 -2.59 -26.46
CA ASP A 453 14.76 -1.16 -26.30
C ASP A 453 13.47 -0.70 -26.97
N GLU A 454 13.12 -1.29 -28.09
CA GLU A 454 11.84 -1.06 -28.76
C GLU A 454 10.67 -1.64 -27.93
N ALA A 455 10.82 -2.84 -27.36
CA ALA A 455 9.81 -3.43 -26.49
C ALA A 455 9.56 -2.57 -25.25
N VAL A 456 10.62 -2.04 -24.63
CA VAL A 456 10.55 -1.11 -23.50
C VAL A 456 9.86 0.20 -23.90
N ALA A 457 10.26 0.79 -25.03
CA ALA A 457 9.71 2.07 -25.49
C ALA A 457 8.20 1.95 -25.82
N ARG A 458 7.80 0.91 -26.54
CA ARG A 458 6.39 0.66 -26.90
C ARG A 458 5.56 0.27 -25.68
N GLY A 459 6.10 -0.58 -24.81
CA GLY A 459 5.44 -0.95 -23.56
C GLY A 459 5.17 0.25 -22.67
N LEU A 460 6.17 1.14 -22.51
CA LEU A 460 6.02 2.36 -21.75
C LEU A 460 5.04 3.36 -22.40
N GLN A 461 5.08 3.53 -23.73
CA GLN A 461 4.16 4.42 -24.44
C GLN A 461 2.70 4.00 -24.20
N ARG A 462 2.41 2.71 -24.27
CA ARG A 462 1.06 2.18 -24.13
C ARG A 462 0.56 2.12 -22.69
N SER A 463 1.46 1.84 -21.74
CA SER A 463 1.13 1.68 -20.32
C SER A 463 1.25 2.99 -19.54
N GLY A 464 2.20 3.86 -19.90
CA GLY A 464 2.58 5.03 -19.11
C GLY A 464 1.42 5.97 -18.81
N ARG A 465 0.52 6.15 -19.76
CA ARG A 465 -0.68 6.97 -19.56
C ARG A 465 -1.65 6.36 -18.55
N ILE A 466 -1.91 5.07 -18.65
CA ILE A 466 -2.82 4.38 -17.74
C ILE A 466 -2.23 4.43 -16.32
N ILE A 467 -0.94 4.14 -16.19
CA ILE A 467 -0.21 4.17 -14.93
C ILE A 467 -0.24 5.56 -14.30
N THR A 468 0.07 6.62 -15.06
CA THR A 468 0.11 7.98 -14.50
C THR A 468 -1.28 8.50 -14.13
N SER A 469 -2.31 8.24 -14.94
CA SER A 469 -3.67 8.64 -14.61
C SER A 469 -4.21 7.92 -13.37
N ALA A 470 -3.96 6.63 -13.26
CA ALA A 470 -4.34 5.84 -12.08
C ALA A 470 -3.57 6.33 -10.84
N ALA A 471 -2.26 6.56 -10.95
CA ALA A 471 -1.45 7.08 -9.84
C ALA A 471 -1.96 8.44 -9.33
N VAL A 472 -2.30 9.37 -10.22
CA VAL A 472 -2.86 10.67 -9.81
C VAL A 472 -4.17 10.50 -9.04
N ILE A 473 -5.04 9.61 -9.47
CA ILE A 473 -6.31 9.34 -8.78
C ILE A 473 -6.06 8.72 -7.41
N ILE A 474 -5.18 7.73 -7.32
CA ILE A 474 -4.85 7.07 -6.05
C ILE A 474 -4.17 8.03 -5.08
N ILE A 475 -3.23 8.86 -5.56
CA ILE A 475 -2.61 9.91 -4.75
C ILE A 475 -3.68 10.86 -4.21
N ALA A 476 -4.63 11.31 -5.05
CA ALA A 476 -5.72 12.16 -4.61
C ALA A 476 -6.62 11.48 -3.56
N VAL A 477 -6.89 10.18 -3.72
CA VAL A 477 -7.62 9.37 -2.72
C VAL A 477 -6.86 9.33 -1.40
N PHE A 478 -5.57 9.01 -1.41
CA PHE A 478 -4.76 8.93 -0.20
C PHE A 478 -4.60 10.29 0.48
N LEU A 479 -4.40 11.36 -0.29
CA LEU A 479 -4.38 12.72 0.26
C LEU A 479 -5.74 13.14 0.83
N GLY A 480 -6.85 12.59 0.34
CA GLY A 480 -8.17 12.80 0.92
C GLY A 480 -8.24 12.37 2.39
N PHE A 481 -7.48 11.35 2.80
CA PHE A 481 -7.42 10.91 4.20
C PHE A 481 -6.64 11.89 5.12
N VAL A 482 -5.87 12.83 4.54
CA VAL A 482 -5.19 13.88 5.32
C VAL A 482 -6.19 14.85 5.96
N SER A 483 -7.41 14.96 5.41
CA SER A 483 -8.50 15.75 6.01
C SER A 483 -9.08 15.13 7.29
N GLY A 484 -8.77 13.85 7.57
CA GLY A 484 -9.20 13.17 8.79
C GLY A 484 -8.57 13.81 10.05
N GLU A 485 -9.19 13.65 11.19
CA GLU A 485 -8.71 14.24 12.45
C GLU A 485 -7.56 13.44 13.08
N MET A 486 -7.57 12.11 12.95
CA MET A 486 -6.56 11.23 13.55
C MET A 486 -5.22 11.34 12.81
N ILE A 487 -4.14 11.55 13.56
CA ILE A 487 -2.78 11.66 13.01
C ILE A 487 -2.36 10.36 12.29
N SER A 488 -2.72 9.20 12.85
CA SER A 488 -2.45 7.89 12.24
C SER A 488 -3.01 7.75 10.81
N ILE A 489 -4.19 8.32 10.56
CA ILE A 489 -4.82 8.30 9.24
C ILE A 489 -4.08 9.23 8.28
N LYS A 490 -3.59 10.37 8.78
CA LYS A 490 -2.74 11.28 8.00
C LYS A 490 -1.42 10.63 7.66
N GLU A 491 -0.77 9.94 8.60
CA GLU A 491 0.50 9.24 8.37
C GLU A 491 0.39 8.19 7.26
N ILE A 492 -0.63 7.31 7.31
CA ILE A 492 -0.82 6.29 6.28
C ILE A 492 -1.22 6.90 4.93
N GLY A 493 -2.08 7.92 4.92
CA GLY A 493 -2.52 8.59 3.71
C GLY A 493 -1.35 9.30 2.99
N VAL A 494 -0.59 10.12 3.72
CA VAL A 494 0.60 10.81 3.18
C VAL A 494 1.67 9.82 2.75
N GLY A 495 1.97 8.81 3.59
CA GLY A 495 2.99 7.82 3.30
C GLY A 495 2.68 7.02 2.03
N LEU A 496 1.45 6.53 1.87
CA LEU A 496 1.04 5.82 0.64
C LEU A 496 0.99 6.75 -0.57
N ALA A 497 0.59 8.02 -0.41
CA ALA A 497 0.61 9.00 -1.50
C ALA A 497 2.04 9.25 -2.00
N ILE A 498 3.02 9.43 -1.11
CA ILE A 498 4.43 9.59 -1.45
C ILE A 498 4.97 8.33 -2.13
N MET A 499 4.65 7.14 -1.61
CA MET A 499 5.07 5.87 -2.20
C MET A 499 4.57 5.71 -3.62
N VAL A 500 3.28 5.95 -3.87
CA VAL A 500 2.70 5.85 -5.23
C VAL A 500 3.27 6.93 -6.14
N ALA A 501 3.49 8.16 -5.64
CA ALA A 501 4.08 9.24 -6.43
C ALA A 501 5.52 8.92 -6.84
N ALA A 502 6.36 8.47 -5.92
CA ALA A 502 7.74 8.10 -6.21
C ALA A 502 7.82 6.90 -7.16
N ASP A 503 6.99 5.89 -6.91
CA ASP A 503 6.96 4.68 -7.73
C ASP A 503 6.45 4.97 -9.16
N ALA A 504 5.33 5.64 -9.33
CA ALA A 504 4.77 5.92 -10.65
C ALA A 504 5.63 6.87 -11.48
N THR A 505 6.40 7.77 -10.86
CA THR A 505 7.22 8.76 -11.56
C THR A 505 8.69 8.35 -11.67
N LEU A 506 9.40 8.27 -10.54
CA LEU A 506 10.84 8.02 -10.50
C LEU A 506 11.19 6.59 -10.90
N VAL A 507 10.43 5.64 -10.39
CA VAL A 507 10.72 4.22 -10.62
C VAL A 507 10.26 3.79 -12.00
N ARG A 508 8.97 3.86 -12.29
CA ARG A 508 8.40 3.25 -13.50
C ARG A 508 8.66 4.00 -14.77
N LEU A 509 8.58 5.33 -14.75
CA LEU A 509 8.80 6.10 -15.96
C LEU A 509 10.28 6.28 -16.29
N LEU A 510 11.18 6.18 -15.32
CA LEU A 510 12.59 6.49 -15.48
C LEU A 510 13.51 5.31 -15.13
N LEU A 511 13.45 4.79 -13.90
CA LEU A 511 14.44 3.81 -13.43
C LEU A 511 14.25 2.42 -14.05
N VAL A 512 13.02 1.95 -14.16
CA VAL A 512 12.72 0.63 -14.77
C VAL A 512 13.12 0.59 -16.24
N PRO A 513 12.73 1.54 -17.11
CA PRO A 513 13.20 1.58 -18.48
C PRO A 513 14.73 1.70 -18.59
N ALA A 514 15.35 2.59 -17.80
CA ALA A 514 16.81 2.75 -17.83
C ALA A 514 17.54 1.46 -17.46
N THR A 515 17.11 0.78 -16.41
CA THR A 515 17.70 -0.50 -16.00
C THR A 515 17.47 -1.60 -17.03
N MET A 516 16.30 -1.63 -17.69
CA MET A 516 16.02 -2.60 -18.76
C MET A 516 16.89 -2.37 -19.99
N THR A 517 17.15 -1.11 -20.35
CA THR A 517 18.08 -0.78 -21.46
C THR A 517 19.51 -1.20 -21.11
N VAL A 518 19.99 -0.93 -19.88
CA VAL A 518 21.34 -1.32 -19.47
C VAL A 518 21.53 -2.86 -19.47
N LEU A 519 20.54 -3.59 -19.01
CA LEU A 519 20.59 -5.05 -18.96
C LEU A 519 20.36 -5.70 -20.34
N GLY A 520 19.66 -5.02 -21.26
CA GLY A 520 19.39 -5.52 -22.61
C GLY A 520 18.75 -6.91 -22.60
N HIS A 521 19.31 -7.86 -23.35
CA HIS A 521 18.82 -9.25 -23.43
C HIS A 521 18.92 -10.02 -22.10
N TRP A 522 19.78 -9.62 -21.18
CA TRP A 522 19.89 -10.24 -19.84
C TRP A 522 18.62 -10.10 -19.02
N ASN A 523 17.76 -9.10 -19.31
CA ASN A 523 16.45 -9.00 -18.65
C ASN A 523 15.64 -10.29 -18.77
N TRP A 524 15.78 -11.02 -19.88
CA TRP A 524 14.96 -12.18 -20.20
C TRP A 524 15.67 -13.51 -19.90
N TRP A 525 16.80 -13.45 -19.19
CA TRP A 525 17.60 -14.62 -18.90
C TRP A 525 17.01 -15.48 -17.78
N ALA A 526 16.98 -16.79 -18.05
CA ALA A 526 16.77 -17.83 -17.04
C ALA A 526 17.59 -19.08 -17.40
N PRO A 527 18.04 -19.89 -16.42
CA PRO A 527 18.69 -21.18 -16.67
C PRO A 527 17.80 -22.15 -17.46
N ALA A 528 18.41 -22.96 -18.32
CA ALA A 528 17.71 -23.90 -19.20
C ALA A 528 16.66 -24.82 -18.49
N PRO A 529 16.88 -25.32 -17.26
CA PRO A 529 15.87 -26.11 -16.56
C PRO A 529 14.60 -25.31 -16.25
N LEU A 530 14.77 -24.02 -15.86
CA LEU A 530 13.65 -23.15 -15.51
C LEU A 530 12.89 -22.66 -16.74
N THR A 531 13.57 -22.41 -17.86
CA THR A 531 12.90 -22.08 -19.14
C THR A 531 12.05 -23.25 -19.65
N ARG A 532 12.49 -24.50 -19.47
CA ARG A 532 11.68 -25.69 -19.81
C ARG A 532 10.45 -25.80 -18.90
N LEU A 533 10.63 -25.56 -17.59
CA LEU A 533 9.53 -25.55 -16.63
C LEU A 533 8.50 -24.47 -16.99
N TYR A 534 8.96 -23.26 -17.28
CA TYR A 534 8.10 -22.14 -17.70
C TYR A 534 7.32 -22.47 -18.98
N GLY A 535 7.99 -23.03 -20.00
CA GLY A 535 7.34 -23.45 -21.24
C GLY A 535 6.22 -24.46 -21.03
N HIS A 536 6.37 -25.38 -20.08
CA HIS A 536 5.34 -26.36 -19.73
C HIS A 536 4.12 -25.73 -19.03
N PHE A 537 4.35 -24.75 -18.14
CA PHE A 537 3.27 -23.99 -17.49
C PHE A 537 2.51 -23.12 -18.50
N ARG A 538 3.22 -22.45 -19.40
CA ARG A 538 2.62 -21.55 -20.40
C ARG A 538 1.69 -22.28 -21.39
N GLN A 539 1.96 -23.51 -21.73
CA GLN A 539 1.11 -24.32 -22.63
C GLN A 539 -0.20 -24.75 -21.97
N LYS A 540 -0.32 -24.70 -20.62
CA LYS A 540 -1.49 -25.13 -19.86
C LYS A 540 -2.39 -23.98 -19.39
N VAL A 541 -1.95 -22.75 -19.52
CA VAL A 541 -2.64 -21.51 -19.11
C VAL A 541 -2.95 -20.64 -20.33
#